data_5bf2397b5b7be75ffec8de6305e8fa19
#
_entry.id   5bf2397b5b7be75ffec8de6305e8fa19
#
_cell.length_a   1.000
_cell.length_b   1.000
_cell.length_c   1.000
_cell.angle_alpha   90.00
_cell.angle_beta   90.00
_cell.angle_gamma   90.00
#
_symmetry.space_group_name_H-M   'P 1'
#
loop_
_entity.id
_entity.type
_entity.pdbx_description
1 polymer ?
#
loop_
_entity_poly.entity_id
_entity_poly.type
_entity_poly.pdbx_seq_one_letter_code
_entity_poly.pdbx_strand_id
1 'polypeptide(L)'
;LLVTFTRGFDMEKYLAKQTCADFIVSSTDYFRYSRSGSFISQEQIEQIETNISPSLSGCGYKLTGYKPYGWMSEERWLQDMMHYTSEENAKALLEQQNRRDDLVSQRALIEGLDESLFEKLTVVEGDISPMFQEDSKAIAVVVLTDDYGNVSNLDFYPPVGSIQTITYIDDGHDIDSRTGNLCDENTPSKYIQFQISESHDVEYTVCAYVTVPHSMSFRYYTTGYSFVLPIEKLNNDSQHESIPMFYLFDTPDDKAEASAENYLTDLTANDLSELMYESKATLRAEFEDFQNMFLLLGGLLCAIIGLVGVLNFSNAMMTGILS
;
A
#
# COMPACT_ATOMS: atom_id res chain seq x y z
N LEU A 1 -3.55 24.55 24.80
CA LEU A 1 -4.34 23.72 23.90
C LEU A 1 -3.89 23.85 22.45
N LEU A 2 -3.81 25.07 21.88
CA LEU A 2 -3.38 25.31 20.50
C LEU A 2 -1.94 24.83 20.27
N VAL A 3 -1.01 25.17 21.15
CA VAL A 3 0.41 24.75 21.10
C VAL A 3 0.58 23.24 21.32
N THR A 4 -0.29 22.61 22.07
CA THR A 4 -0.26 21.16 22.28
C THR A 4 -0.78 20.41 21.05
N PHE A 5 -1.76 20.98 20.37
CA PHE A 5 -2.31 20.43 19.13
C PHE A 5 -1.30 20.51 17.97
N THR A 6 -0.63 21.65 17.81
CA THR A 6 0.36 21.82 16.73
C THR A 6 1.65 21.02 16.94
N ARG A 7 2.02 20.68 18.18
CA ARG A 7 3.17 19.80 18.45
C ARG A 7 2.92 18.32 18.10
N GLY A 8 1.68 17.92 17.89
CA GLY A 8 1.32 16.57 17.42
C GLY A 8 1.44 16.39 15.91
N PHE A 9 1.56 17.48 15.16
CA PHE A 9 1.67 17.44 13.70
C PHE A 9 3.13 17.65 13.28
N ASP A 10 3.81 16.52 13.05
CA ASP A 10 5.19 16.49 12.59
C ASP A 10 5.22 16.28 11.07
N MET A 11 5.58 17.31 10.33
CA MET A 11 5.67 17.32 8.87
C MET A 11 6.59 16.21 8.36
N GLU A 12 7.77 16.06 8.95
CA GLU A 12 8.75 15.09 8.48
C GLU A 12 8.25 13.65 8.68
N LYS A 13 7.59 13.38 9.82
CA LYS A 13 6.94 12.08 10.05
C LYS A 13 5.79 11.83 9.09
N TYR A 14 4.99 12.86 8.80
CA TYR A 14 3.91 12.74 7.83
C TYR A 14 4.47 12.41 6.45
N LEU A 15 5.44 13.17 5.96
CA LEU A 15 6.05 12.95 4.66
C LEU A 15 6.72 11.57 4.56
N ALA A 16 7.49 11.17 5.56
CA ALA A 16 8.14 9.85 5.58
C ALA A 16 7.15 8.69 5.52
N LYS A 17 5.92 8.87 6.04
CA LYS A 17 4.85 7.89 5.95
C LYS A 17 4.17 7.88 4.57
N GLN A 18 4.01 9.06 3.97
CA GLN A 18 3.28 9.20 2.70
C GLN A 18 4.15 8.84 1.50
N THR A 19 5.38 9.30 1.47
CA THR A 19 6.29 9.09 0.33
C THR A 19 7.74 8.91 0.78
N CYS A 20 8.51 8.18 0.00
CA CYS A 20 9.96 8.02 0.19
C CYS A 20 10.78 8.69 -0.91
N ALA A 21 10.13 9.33 -1.87
CA ALA A 21 10.79 9.98 -2.99
C ALA A 21 10.13 11.32 -3.32
N ASP A 22 10.77 12.09 -4.19
CA ASP A 22 10.26 13.37 -4.61
C ASP A 22 8.99 13.22 -5.45
N PHE A 23 8.95 12.20 -6.31
CA PHE A 23 7.81 11.94 -7.20
C PHE A 23 7.44 10.47 -7.28
N ILE A 24 6.15 10.20 -7.43
CA ILE A 24 5.59 8.94 -7.87
C ILE A 24 4.61 9.19 -9.00
N VAL A 25 4.76 8.45 -10.10
CA VAL A 25 3.89 8.52 -11.27
C VAL A 25 3.23 7.17 -11.49
N SER A 26 1.96 7.16 -11.76
CA SER A 26 1.21 5.94 -12.08
C SER A 26 -0.05 6.28 -12.88
N SER A 27 -0.82 5.26 -13.25
CA SER A 27 -2.13 5.49 -13.82
C SER A 27 -3.08 6.13 -12.79
N THR A 28 -4.08 6.85 -13.27
CA THR A 28 -5.13 7.43 -12.41
C THR A 28 -5.84 6.38 -11.57
N ASP A 29 -5.93 5.15 -12.07
CA ASP A 29 -6.55 4.04 -11.38
C ASP A 29 -5.76 3.55 -10.18
N TYR A 30 -4.42 3.60 -10.24
CA TYR A 30 -3.57 3.26 -9.10
C TYR A 30 -3.89 4.15 -7.90
N PHE A 31 -3.95 5.46 -8.09
CA PHE A 31 -4.26 6.42 -7.04
C PHE A 31 -5.72 6.37 -6.56
N ARG A 32 -6.62 5.84 -7.40
CA ARG A 32 -8.04 5.66 -7.07
C ARG A 32 -8.39 4.28 -6.54
N TYR A 33 -7.40 3.45 -6.25
CA TYR A 33 -7.60 2.09 -5.78
C TYR A 33 -8.34 1.18 -6.76
N SER A 34 -8.20 1.40 -8.06
CA SER A 34 -8.81 0.54 -9.06
C SER A 34 -8.18 -0.86 -9.07
N ARG A 35 -9.00 -1.85 -9.36
CA ARG A 35 -8.61 -3.26 -9.27
C ARG A 35 -7.98 -3.80 -10.55
N SER A 36 -8.16 -3.16 -11.68
CA SER A 36 -7.77 -3.68 -12.97
C SER A 36 -7.06 -2.63 -13.80
N GLY A 37 -6.07 -3.05 -14.59
CA GLY A 37 -5.46 -2.23 -15.62
C GLY A 37 -4.57 -1.08 -15.15
N SER A 38 -4.39 -0.91 -13.84
CA SER A 38 -3.49 0.13 -13.32
C SER A 38 -2.06 -0.25 -13.63
N PHE A 39 -1.45 0.42 -14.58
CA PHE A 39 -0.04 0.25 -14.94
C PHE A 39 0.49 1.52 -15.61
N ILE A 40 1.81 1.64 -15.65
CA ILE A 40 2.54 2.60 -16.44
C ILE A 40 3.40 1.83 -17.44
N SER A 41 3.39 2.23 -18.71
CA SER A 41 4.16 1.51 -19.73
C SER A 41 5.64 1.89 -19.69
N GLN A 42 6.49 1.01 -20.23
CA GLN A 42 7.92 1.29 -20.35
C GLN A 42 8.19 2.52 -21.22
N GLU A 43 7.41 2.72 -22.28
CA GLU A 43 7.52 3.89 -23.16
C GLU A 43 7.21 5.20 -22.41
N GLN A 44 6.21 5.19 -21.53
CA GLN A 44 5.87 6.35 -20.70
C GLN A 44 6.99 6.65 -19.69
N ILE A 45 7.59 5.61 -19.07
CA ILE A 45 8.73 5.77 -18.18
C ILE A 45 9.92 6.38 -18.91
N GLU A 46 10.29 5.85 -20.08
CA GLU A 46 11.38 6.37 -20.91
C GLU A 46 11.14 7.82 -21.36
N GLN A 47 9.90 8.20 -21.65
CA GLN A 47 9.54 9.58 -21.93
C GLN A 47 9.78 10.50 -20.73
N ILE A 48 9.45 10.05 -19.53
CA ILE A 48 9.69 10.79 -18.29
C ILE A 48 11.20 10.92 -18.03
N GLU A 49 11.95 9.83 -18.07
CA GLU A 49 13.39 9.80 -17.81
C GLU A 49 14.19 10.67 -18.77
N THR A 50 13.80 10.69 -20.04
CA THR A 50 14.45 11.52 -21.07
C THR A 50 14.38 13.02 -20.74
N ASN A 51 13.32 13.46 -20.08
CA ASN A 51 13.07 14.87 -19.79
C ASN A 51 13.46 15.30 -18.37
N ILE A 52 13.54 14.37 -17.40
CA ILE A 52 13.77 14.71 -15.98
C ILE A 52 15.18 14.39 -15.52
N SER A 53 15.84 13.35 -15.97
CA SER A 53 17.16 12.91 -15.51
C SER A 53 17.21 12.68 -13.97
N PRO A 54 16.53 11.68 -13.44
CA PRO A 54 16.45 11.40 -12.01
C PRO A 54 17.81 11.03 -11.41
N SER A 55 17.99 11.29 -10.13
CA SER A 55 19.19 10.85 -9.37
C SER A 55 19.06 9.41 -8.86
N LEU A 56 17.84 8.98 -8.57
CA LEU A 56 17.45 7.62 -8.26
C LEU A 56 16.07 7.39 -8.87
N SER A 57 15.85 6.22 -9.44
CA SER A 57 14.53 5.83 -9.94
C SER A 57 14.30 4.33 -9.84
N GLY A 58 13.05 3.94 -9.92
CA GLY A 58 12.66 2.54 -9.98
C GLY A 58 11.15 2.34 -10.03
N CYS A 59 10.75 1.13 -10.34
CA CYS A 59 9.37 0.71 -10.44
C CYS A 59 8.98 -0.30 -9.37
N GLY A 60 7.71 -0.26 -9.00
CA GLY A 60 7.06 -1.39 -8.34
C GLY A 60 6.17 -2.13 -9.32
N TYR A 61 6.15 -3.44 -9.22
CA TYR A 61 5.53 -4.33 -10.20
C TYR A 61 4.51 -5.26 -9.55
N LYS A 62 3.46 -5.57 -10.29
CA LYS A 62 2.55 -6.68 -9.96
C LYS A 62 2.61 -7.76 -11.02
N LEU A 63 2.30 -8.98 -10.62
CA LEU A 63 2.11 -10.08 -11.54
C LEU A 63 0.87 -9.86 -12.41
N THR A 64 0.98 -10.23 -13.68
CA THR A 64 -0.17 -10.41 -14.57
C THR A 64 -0.81 -11.78 -14.33
N GLY A 65 -2.05 -11.95 -14.77
CA GLY A 65 -2.74 -13.23 -14.66
C GLY A 65 -3.39 -13.48 -13.29
N TYR A 66 -3.30 -14.71 -12.81
CA TYR A 66 -3.97 -15.14 -11.59
C TYR A 66 -3.20 -14.69 -10.34
N LYS A 67 -3.96 -14.37 -9.29
CA LYS A 67 -3.36 -13.96 -8.02
C LYS A 67 -2.82 -15.17 -7.26
N PRO A 68 -1.57 -15.13 -6.80
CA PRO A 68 -1.02 -16.20 -5.98
C PRO A 68 -1.70 -16.27 -4.62
N TYR A 69 -1.56 -17.39 -3.96
CA TYR A 69 -2.03 -17.58 -2.60
C TYR A 69 -0.99 -18.31 -1.75
N GLY A 70 -1.04 -18.03 -0.44
CA GLY A 70 -0.24 -18.72 0.55
C GLY A 70 -1.05 -19.74 1.31
N TRP A 71 -0.41 -20.39 2.28
CA TRP A 71 -1.00 -21.41 3.14
C TRP A 71 -0.80 -21.07 4.61
N MET A 72 -1.83 -21.28 5.41
CA MET A 72 -1.77 -21.11 6.87
C MET A 72 -2.66 -22.11 7.58
N SER A 73 -2.46 -22.29 8.88
CA SER A 73 -3.35 -23.14 9.68
C SER A 73 -4.76 -22.57 9.78
N GLU A 74 -5.77 -23.46 9.89
CA GLU A 74 -7.16 -23.03 10.07
C GLU A 74 -7.34 -22.12 11.29
N GLU A 75 -6.67 -22.43 12.38
CA GLU A 75 -6.73 -21.64 13.61
C GLU A 75 -6.28 -20.20 13.35
N ARG A 76 -5.15 -20.03 12.67
CA ARG A 76 -4.61 -18.72 12.34
C ARG A 76 -5.54 -17.98 11.38
N TRP A 77 -6.02 -18.64 10.35
CA TRP A 77 -6.95 -18.07 9.39
C TRP A 77 -8.22 -17.56 10.08
N LEU A 78 -8.80 -18.34 11.00
CA LEU A 78 -9.97 -17.92 11.77
C LEU A 78 -9.67 -16.72 12.67
N GLN A 79 -8.51 -16.70 13.34
CA GLN A 79 -8.11 -15.55 14.15
C GLN A 79 -8.03 -14.28 13.33
N ASP A 80 -7.40 -14.33 12.16
CA ASP A 80 -7.27 -13.19 11.27
C ASP A 80 -8.64 -12.72 10.74
N MET A 81 -9.50 -13.65 10.33
CA MET A 81 -10.83 -13.32 9.83
C MET A 81 -11.77 -12.74 10.88
N MET A 82 -11.69 -13.19 12.13
CA MET A 82 -12.51 -12.66 13.23
C MET A 82 -12.23 -11.19 13.57
N HIS A 83 -11.15 -10.60 13.06
CA HIS A 83 -10.93 -9.14 13.14
C HIS A 83 -11.84 -8.36 12.18
N TYR A 84 -12.34 -8.98 11.13
CA TYR A 84 -13.10 -8.33 10.07
C TYR A 84 -14.57 -8.75 10.03
N THR A 85 -14.92 -9.89 10.64
CA THR A 85 -16.28 -10.42 10.61
C THR A 85 -16.60 -11.23 11.87
N SER A 86 -17.88 -11.64 12.02
CA SER A 86 -18.29 -12.52 13.12
C SER A 86 -17.68 -13.92 12.97
N GLU A 87 -17.54 -14.64 14.08
CA GLU A 87 -17.05 -16.02 14.08
C GLU A 87 -17.88 -16.96 13.18
N GLU A 88 -19.19 -16.79 13.15
CA GLU A 88 -20.09 -17.58 12.30
C GLU A 88 -19.79 -17.36 10.82
N ASN A 89 -19.63 -16.09 10.41
CA ASN A 89 -19.28 -15.74 9.04
C ASN A 89 -17.86 -16.20 8.69
N ALA A 90 -16.90 -16.07 9.62
CA ALA A 90 -15.54 -16.56 9.41
C ALA A 90 -15.51 -18.05 9.14
N LYS A 91 -16.26 -18.86 9.92
CA LYS A 91 -16.39 -20.30 9.70
C LYS A 91 -17.04 -20.64 8.36
N ALA A 92 -18.07 -19.89 7.95
CA ALA A 92 -18.72 -20.08 6.65
C ALA A 92 -17.78 -19.76 5.48
N LEU A 93 -16.91 -18.76 5.63
CA LEU A 93 -15.89 -18.41 4.65
C LEU A 93 -14.74 -19.43 4.62
N LEU A 94 -14.37 -20.00 5.76
CA LEU A 94 -13.34 -21.03 5.86
C LEU A 94 -13.70 -22.27 5.04
N GLU A 95 -14.98 -22.65 5.03
CA GLU A 95 -15.47 -23.80 4.23
C GLU A 95 -15.29 -23.63 2.71
N GLN A 96 -15.10 -22.39 2.26
CA GLN A 96 -14.90 -22.05 0.86
C GLN A 96 -13.42 -21.98 0.46
N GLN A 97 -12.49 -22.08 1.44
CA GLN A 97 -11.06 -22.03 1.14
C GLN A 97 -10.56 -23.36 0.59
N ASN A 98 -9.58 -23.30 -0.31
CA ASN A 98 -8.85 -24.48 -0.72
C ASN A 98 -8.10 -25.06 0.47
N ARG A 99 -8.04 -26.39 0.54
CA ARG A 99 -7.41 -27.12 1.64
C ARG A 99 -6.27 -27.97 1.13
N ARG A 100 -5.23 -28.04 1.95
CA ARG A 100 -4.04 -28.88 1.74
C ARG A 100 -3.56 -29.37 3.09
N ASP A 101 -3.78 -30.66 3.37
CA ASP A 101 -3.56 -31.25 4.70
C ASP A 101 -4.36 -30.49 5.77
N ASP A 102 -3.68 -29.93 6.78
CA ASP A 102 -4.23 -29.10 7.85
C ASP A 102 -4.15 -27.59 7.56
N LEU A 103 -3.76 -27.21 6.33
CA LEU A 103 -3.62 -25.83 5.89
C LEU A 103 -4.79 -25.39 5.01
N VAL A 104 -5.08 -24.11 5.06
CA VAL A 104 -6.05 -23.44 4.21
C VAL A 104 -5.40 -22.34 3.39
N SER A 105 -5.91 -22.13 2.18
CA SER A 105 -5.42 -21.06 1.31
C SER A 105 -5.80 -19.69 1.84
N GLN A 106 -4.90 -18.73 1.65
CA GLN A 106 -5.16 -17.32 1.87
C GLN A 106 -4.53 -16.49 0.76
N ARG A 107 -5.05 -15.32 0.53
CA ARG A 107 -4.44 -14.40 -0.44
C ARG A 107 -3.01 -14.07 -0.02
N ALA A 108 -2.11 -14.12 -0.99
CA ALA A 108 -0.78 -13.55 -0.89
C ALA A 108 -0.68 -12.38 -1.88
N LEU A 109 -0.38 -11.19 -1.37
CA LEU A 109 -0.03 -10.07 -2.22
C LEU A 109 1.48 -10.08 -2.35
N ILE A 110 1.96 -10.21 -3.58
CA ILE A 110 3.39 -10.21 -3.87
C ILE A 110 3.67 -9.13 -4.88
N GLU A 111 4.58 -8.23 -4.54
CA GLU A 111 5.07 -7.20 -5.46
C GLU A 111 6.56 -7.36 -5.67
N GLY A 112 6.97 -7.15 -6.94
CA GLY A 112 8.35 -6.98 -7.30
C GLY A 112 8.75 -5.51 -7.20
N LEU A 113 9.95 -5.23 -6.73
CA LEU A 113 10.53 -3.90 -6.76
C LEU A 113 11.86 -3.93 -7.50
N ASP A 114 12.18 -2.83 -8.21
CA ASP A 114 13.54 -2.61 -8.67
C ASP A 114 14.48 -2.52 -7.46
N GLU A 115 15.70 -3.02 -7.63
CA GLU A 115 16.68 -3.12 -6.54
C GLU A 115 16.94 -1.77 -5.86
N SER A 116 16.97 -0.68 -6.65
CA SER A 116 17.15 0.68 -6.16
C SER A 116 16.10 1.11 -5.13
N LEU A 117 14.87 0.55 -5.18
CA LEU A 117 13.80 0.94 -4.28
C LEU A 117 13.89 0.28 -2.90
N PHE A 118 14.69 -0.77 -2.74
CA PHE A 118 14.86 -1.39 -1.42
C PHE A 118 15.56 -0.49 -0.41
N GLU A 119 16.35 0.49 -0.86
CA GLU A 119 16.93 1.51 0.00
C GLU A 119 15.87 2.44 0.63
N LYS A 120 14.68 2.49 0.04
CA LYS A 120 13.54 3.31 0.51
C LYS A 120 12.67 2.61 1.54
N LEU A 121 12.87 1.31 1.76
CA LEU A 121 12.12 0.53 2.73
C LEU A 121 12.73 0.72 4.14
N THR A 122 11.88 0.69 5.15
CA THR A 122 12.35 0.63 6.52
C THR A 122 12.33 -0.81 7.01
N VAL A 123 13.50 -1.38 7.31
CA VAL A 123 13.61 -2.71 7.93
C VAL A 123 13.26 -2.59 9.41
N VAL A 124 12.23 -3.32 9.83
CA VAL A 124 11.75 -3.37 11.22
C VAL A 124 12.45 -4.46 12.01
N GLU A 125 12.63 -5.62 11.39
CA GLU A 125 13.29 -6.79 11.96
C GLU A 125 13.89 -7.64 10.84
N GLY A 126 15.00 -8.34 11.12
CA GLY A 126 15.67 -9.21 10.16
C GLY A 126 16.65 -8.47 9.25
N ASP A 127 16.93 -9.04 8.09
CA ASP A 127 17.88 -8.53 7.10
C ASP A 127 17.38 -8.81 5.68
N ILE A 128 17.34 -7.78 4.83
CA ILE A 128 16.92 -7.91 3.43
C ILE A 128 18.04 -8.38 2.49
N SER A 129 19.30 -8.33 2.93
CA SER A 129 20.45 -8.71 2.10
C SER A 129 20.36 -10.11 1.47
N PRO A 130 19.76 -11.13 2.13
CA PRO A 130 19.58 -12.43 1.50
C PRO A 130 18.76 -12.41 0.21
N MET A 131 17.86 -11.45 0.04
CA MET A 131 17.02 -11.35 -1.17
C MET A 131 17.83 -11.06 -2.44
N PHE A 132 19.04 -10.49 -2.32
CA PHE A 132 19.88 -10.11 -3.45
C PHE A 132 20.92 -11.19 -3.81
N GLN A 133 20.96 -12.31 -3.09
CA GLN A 133 21.84 -13.43 -3.41
C GLN A 133 21.26 -14.26 -4.56
N GLU A 134 22.09 -14.75 -5.49
CA GLU A 134 21.68 -15.35 -6.76
C GLU A 134 20.64 -16.46 -6.61
N ASP A 135 20.86 -17.45 -5.75
CA ASP A 135 19.96 -18.61 -5.57
C ASP A 135 19.03 -18.48 -4.36
N SER A 136 18.93 -17.32 -3.75
CA SER A 136 18.15 -17.14 -2.54
C SER A 136 16.63 -17.11 -2.81
N LYS A 137 15.88 -17.87 -2.04
CA LYS A 137 14.42 -17.80 -1.95
C LYS A 137 13.98 -16.99 -0.72
N ALA A 138 14.64 -15.87 -0.48
CA ALA A 138 14.30 -14.97 0.62
C ALA A 138 13.24 -13.97 0.18
N ILE A 139 12.30 -13.65 1.10
CA ILE A 139 11.21 -12.70 0.88
C ILE A 139 11.04 -11.82 2.12
N ALA A 140 10.69 -10.56 1.94
CA ALA A 140 10.32 -9.68 3.05
C ALA A 140 8.81 -9.55 3.19
N VAL A 141 8.34 -9.56 4.43
CA VAL A 141 6.93 -9.33 4.77
C VAL A 141 6.71 -7.85 5.00
N VAL A 142 5.72 -7.28 4.33
CA VAL A 142 5.29 -5.90 4.56
C VAL A 142 4.40 -5.86 5.79
N VAL A 143 4.82 -5.15 6.82
CA VAL A 143 4.06 -4.97 8.05
C VAL A 143 3.41 -3.59 8.08
N LEU A 144 2.18 -3.53 8.60
CA LEU A 144 1.40 -2.31 8.66
C LEU A 144 1.84 -1.44 9.83
N THR A 145 1.78 -0.13 9.63
CA THR A 145 1.96 0.86 10.69
C THR A 145 0.65 1.57 11.01
N ASP A 146 0.52 1.99 12.27
CA ASP A 146 -0.54 2.91 12.68
C ASP A 146 -0.31 4.33 12.12
N ASP A 147 -1.23 5.26 12.44
CA ASP A 147 -1.11 6.65 11.99
C ASP A 147 0.10 7.40 12.58
N TYR A 148 0.73 6.86 13.59
CA TYR A 148 1.93 7.41 14.22
C TYR A 148 3.23 6.76 13.72
N GLY A 149 3.14 5.79 12.79
CA GLY A 149 4.28 5.03 12.27
C GLY A 149 4.74 3.89 13.17
N ASN A 150 3.98 3.55 14.23
CA ASN A 150 4.31 2.38 15.04
C ASN A 150 3.86 1.12 14.32
N VAL A 151 4.72 0.12 14.33
CA VAL A 151 4.38 -1.19 13.79
C VAL A 151 3.32 -1.85 14.67
N SER A 152 2.28 -2.37 14.05
CA SER A 152 1.26 -3.15 14.72
C SER A 152 1.79 -4.53 15.15
N ASN A 153 1.00 -5.26 15.90
CA ASN A 153 1.39 -6.55 16.49
C ASN A 153 2.08 -7.48 15.47
N LEU A 154 3.38 -7.70 15.65
CA LEU A 154 4.20 -8.55 14.77
C LEU A 154 3.79 -10.04 14.84
N ASP A 155 3.11 -10.47 15.90
CA ASP A 155 2.61 -11.84 16.04
C ASP A 155 1.58 -12.20 14.96
N PHE A 156 1.05 -11.21 14.25
CA PHE A 156 0.17 -11.42 13.09
C PHE A 156 0.89 -11.92 11.85
N TYR A 157 2.19 -11.73 11.76
CA TYR A 157 2.95 -12.02 10.54
C TYR A 157 3.73 -13.33 10.67
N PRO A 158 4.05 -13.98 9.53
CA PRO A 158 4.91 -15.16 9.55
C PRO A 158 6.26 -14.79 10.17
N PRO A 159 6.77 -15.53 11.16
CA PRO A 159 8.01 -15.19 11.83
C PRO A 159 9.22 -15.08 10.89
N VAL A 160 10.12 -14.15 11.18
CA VAL A 160 11.40 -14.09 10.48
C VAL A 160 12.14 -15.43 10.66
N GLY A 161 12.66 -15.98 9.57
CA GLY A 161 13.26 -17.32 9.49
C GLY A 161 12.27 -18.45 9.19
N SER A 162 10.95 -18.20 9.19
CA SER A 162 9.97 -19.22 8.82
C SER A 162 9.88 -19.40 7.30
N ILE A 163 9.44 -20.58 6.88
CA ILE A 163 9.18 -20.89 5.49
C ILE A 163 7.72 -20.58 5.16
N GLN A 164 7.51 -19.89 4.05
CA GLN A 164 6.20 -19.60 3.49
C GLN A 164 6.09 -20.22 2.10
N THR A 165 5.14 -21.13 1.93
CA THR A 165 4.81 -21.67 0.61
C THR A 165 3.86 -20.73 -0.10
N ILE A 166 4.24 -20.28 -1.28
CA ILE A 166 3.40 -19.49 -2.17
C ILE A 166 3.07 -20.33 -3.39
N THR A 167 1.79 -20.47 -3.68
CA THR A 167 1.30 -21.18 -4.85
C THR A 167 0.98 -20.17 -5.95
N TYR A 168 1.67 -20.25 -7.07
CA TYR A 168 1.40 -19.51 -8.29
C TYR A 168 0.47 -20.34 -9.17
N ILE A 169 -0.55 -19.69 -9.72
CA ILE A 169 -1.55 -20.33 -10.58
C ILE A 169 -1.11 -20.11 -12.03
N ASP A 170 -0.74 -21.19 -12.71
CA ASP A 170 -0.26 -21.16 -14.08
C ASP A 170 -1.41 -21.21 -15.07
N ASP A 171 -2.47 -21.99 -14.76
CA ASP A 171 -3.68 -22.03 -15.55
C ASP A 171 -4.91 -22.31 -14.69
N GLY A 172 -6.07 -21.83 -15.15
CA GLY A 172 -7.35 -22.02 -14.47
C GLY A 172 -8.50 -21.44 -15.29
N HIS A 173 -9.70 -21.89 -14.96
CA HIS A 173 -10.91 -21.47 -15.67
C HIS A 173 -12.13 -21.45 -14.75
N ASP A 174 -13.13 -20.70 -15.15
CA ASP A 174 -14.40 -20.64 -14.44
C ASP A 174 -15.30 -21.78 -14.87
N ILE A 175 -15.81 -22.54 -13.88
CA ILE A 175 -16.77 -23.62 -14.06
C ILE A 175 -18.12 -23.27 -13.42
N ASP A 176 -19.18 -23.79 -14.01
CA ASP A 176 -20.49 -23.82 -13.37
C ASP A 176 -20.52 -24.91 -12.29
N SER A 177 -20.54 -24.50 -11.02
CA SER A 177 -20.51 -25.41 -9.86
C SER A 177 -21.64 -26.41 -9.80
N ARG A 178 -22.72 -26.21 -10.59
CA ARG A 178 -23.87 -27.19 -10.71
C ARG A 178 -23.57 -28.30 -11.66
N THR A 179 -22.79 -28.07 -12.71
CA THR A 179 -22.57 -28.97 -13.81
C THR A 179 -21.15 -29.45 -13.98
N GLY A 180 -20.19 -28.70 -13.44
CA GLY A 180 -18.75 -28.91 -13.63
C GLY A 180 -18.23 -28.51 -15.03
N ASN A 181 -19.07 -27.93 -15.88
CA ASN A 181 -18.67 -27.48 -17.21
C ASN A 181 -18.13 -26.08 -17.18
N LEU A 182 -17.39 -25.70 -18.22
CA LEU A 182 -16.94 -24.31 -18.41
C LEU A 182 -18.13 -23.35 -18.38
N CYS A 183 -17.95 -22.21 -17.73
CA CYS A 183 -18.95 -21.15 -17.71
C CYS A 183 -19.17 -20.55 -19.10
N ASP A 184 -20.38 -20.11 -19.36
CA ASP A 184 -20.77 -19.32 -20.52
C ASP A 184 -21.35 -17.96 -20.08
N GLU A 185 -21.71 -17.12 -21.04
CA GLU A 185 -22.27 -15.79 -20.81
C GLU A 185 -23.60 -15.82 -20.01
N ASN A 186 -24.29 -16.96 -19.98
CA ASN A 186 -25.57 -17.14 -19.29
C ASN A 186 -25.41 -17.77 -17.90
N THR A 187 -24.21 -18.14 -17.51
CA THR A 187 -23.95 -18.74 -16.19
C THR A 187 -24.14 -17.69 -15.09
N PRO A 188 -25.12 -17.86 -14.18
CA PRO A 188 -25.31 -16.88 -13.10
C PRO A 188 -24.09 -16.82 -12.17
N SER A 189 -23.66 -15.60 -11.82
CA SER A 189 -22.44 -15.34 -11.06
C SER A 189 -22.31 -16.16 -9.76
N LYS A 190 -23.45 -16.46 -9.10
CA LYS A 190 -23.46 -17.26 -7.86
C LYS A 190 -23.04 -18.74 -8.04
N TYR A 191 -23.00 -19.22 -9.27
CA TYR A 191 -22.59 -20.59 -9.60
C TYR A 191 -21.23 -20.64 -10.30
N ILE A 192 -20.61 -19.48 -10.56
CA ILE A 192 -19.26 -19.43 -11.11
C ILE A 192 -18.28 -19.78 -10.00
N GLN A 193 -17.50 -20.81 -10.23
CA GLN A 193 -16.42 -21.25 -9.38
C GLN A 193 -15.13 -21.33 -10.18
N PHE A 194 -14.08 -20.66 -9.71
CA PHE A 194 -12.77 -20.77 -10.34
C PHE A 194 -12.13 -22.12 -10.01
N GLN A 195 -11.70 -22.85 -11.03
CA GLN A 195 -10.98 -24.11 -10.92
C GLN A 195 -9.55 -23.95 -11.42
N ILE A 196 -8.59 -24.28 -10.58
CA ILE A 196 -7.17 -24.27 -10.92
C ILE A 196 -6.88 -25.55 -11.70
N SER A 197 -6.28 -25.42 -12.89
CA SER A 197 -5.84 -26.52 -13.75
C SER A 197 -4.39 -26.86 -13.50
N GLU A 198 -3.55 -25.82 -13.44
CA GLU A 198 -2.11 -25.95 -13.24
C GLU A 198 -1.63 -24.90 -12.24
N SER A 199 -0.71 -25.29 -11.37
CA SER A 199 -0.06 -24.38 -10.40
C SER A 199 1.26 -24.99 -9.94
N HIS A 200 2.15 -24.13 -9.46
CA HIS A 200 3.38 -24.56 -8.84
C HIS A 200 3.63 -23.82 -7.52
N ASP A 201 4.35 -24.47 -6.62
CA ASP A 201 4.70 -23.96 -5.33
C ASP A 201 6.13 -23.43 -5.31
N VAL A 202 6.34 -22.31 -4.64
CA VAL A 202 7.66 -21.81 -4.30
C VAL A 202 7.75 -21.62 -2.79
N GLU A 203 8.77 -22.18 -2.17
CA GLU A 203 9.05 -22.00 -0.76
C GLU A 203 10.00 -20.83 -0.55
N TYR A 204 9.54 -19.83 0.20
CA TYR A 204 10.34 -18.66 0.56
C TYR A 204 10.69 -18.68 2.04
N THR A 205 11.90 -18.25 2.38
CA THR A 205 12.26 -17.93 3.76
C THR A 205 11.95 -16.46 4.03
N VAL A 206 11.16 -16.17 5.04
CA VAL A 206 10.93 -14.80 5.51
C VAL A 206 12.24 -14.26 6.08
N CYS A 207 12.86 -13.30 5.42
CA CYS A 207 14.15 -12.76 5.84
C CYS A 207 14.05 -11.48 6.66
N ALA A 208 12.96 -10.72 6.48
CA ALA A 208 12.76 -9.47 7.18
C ALA A 208 11.28 -9.07 7.26
N TYR A 209 10.98 -8.22 8.23
CA TYR A 209 9.80 -7.36 8.21
C TYR A 209 10.20 -5.97 7.72
N VAL A 210 9.43 -5.43 6.79
CA VAL A 210 9.64 -4.09 6.25
C VAL A 210 8.35 -3.27 6.30
N THR A 211 8.49 -1.96 6.46
CA THR A 211 7.40 -1.03 6.20
C THR A 211 7.64 -0.33 4.87
N VAL A 212 6.57 -0.07 4.15
CA VAL A 212 6.60 0.67 2.90
C VAL A 212 5.85 1.99 3.07
N PRO A 213 6.33 3.10 2.49
CA PRO A 213 5.57 4.34 2.45
C PRO A 213 4.23 4.16 1.75
N HIS A 214 3.28 5.03 2.07
CA HIS A 214 1.91 4.91 1.56
C HIS A 214 1.85 4.95 0.02
N SER A 215 2.70 5.75 -0.61
CA SER A 215 2.82 5.84 -2.07
C SER A 215 3.27 4.54 -2.75
N MET A 216 4.05 3.71 -2.05
CA MET A 216 4.47 2.38 -2.50
C MET A 216 3.57 1.27 -1.96
N SER A 217 2.62 1.59 -1.10
CA SER A 217 1.81 0.55 -0.46
C SER A 217 0.84 -0.06 -1.45
N PHE A 218 0.60 -1.34 -1.22
CA PHE A 218 -0.57 -2.00 -1.74
C PHE A 218 -1.80 -1.25 -1.25
N ARG A 219 -2.37 -0.41 -2.07
CA ARG A 219 -3.55 0.39 -1.70
C ARG A 219 -4.79 -0.46 -1.45
N TYR A 220 -4.63 -1.78 -1.44
CA TYR A 220 -5.70 -2.73 -1.17
C TYR A 220 -5.42 -3.50 0.10
N TYR A 221 -6.20 -3.23 1.12
CA TYR A 221 -6.27 -4.11 2.28
C TYR A 221 -6.85 -5.45 1.84
N THR A 222 -6.09 -6.50 2.02
CA THR A 222 -6.57 -7.86 1.84
C THR A 222 -6.41 -8.62 3.14
N THR A 223 -7.29 -9.60 3.34
CA THR A 223 -7.04 -10.65 4.30
C THR A 223 -5.88 -11.50 3.77
N GLY A 224 -4.73 -11.44 4.39
CA GLY A 224 -3.54 -12.17 3.94
C GLY A 224 -2.28 -11.35 4.11
N TYR A 225 -1.15 -11.96 3.81
CA TYR A 225 0.14 -11.32 3.94
C TYR A 225 0.54 -10.60 2.66
N SER A 226 1.24 -9.50 2.82
CA SER A 226 1.88 -8.77 1.73
C SER A 226 3.38 -9.00 1.76
N PHE A 227 3.95 -9.26 0.60
CA PHE A 227 5.35 -9.59 0.43
C PHE A 227 5.98 -8.70 -0.64
N VAL A 228 7.28 -8.44 -0.46
CA VAL A 228 8.10 -7.77 -1.47
C VAL A 228 9.39 -8.55 -1.71
N LEU A 229 9.83 -8.57 -2.97
CA LEU A 229 11.11 -9.15 -3.38
C LEU A 229 11.60 -8.46 -4.66
N PRO A 230 12.88 -8.61 -5.04
CA PRO A 230 13.40 -8.07 -6.29
C PRO A 230 12.61 -8.60 -7.50
N ILE A 231 12.32 -7.70 -8.45
CA ILE A 231 11.47 -8.01 -9.62
C ILE A 231 11.99 -9.18 -10.44
N GLU A 232 13.31 -9.28 -10.63
CA GLU A 232 13.91 -10.38 -11.38
C GLU A 232 13.62 -11.74 -10.72
N LYS A 233 13.64 -11.79 -9.39
CA LYS A 233 13.31 -13.01 -8.64
C LYS A 233 11.83 -13.32 -8.72
N LEU A 234 10.96 -12.31 -8.61
CA LEU A 234 9.53 -12.51 -8.75
C LEU A 234 9.18 -13.11 -10.11
N ASN A 235 9.74 -12.58 -11.21
CA ASN A 235 9.50 -13.10 -12.55
C ASN A 235 10.02 -14.53 -12.73
N ASN A 236 11.22 -14.81 -12.22
CA ASN A 236 11.81 -16.14 -12.31
C ASN A 236 11.05 -17.18 -11.48
N ASP A 237 10.61 -16.79 -10.29
CA ASP A 237 9.95 -17.72 -9.37
C ASP A 237 8.48 -17.96 -9.74
N SER A 238 7.77 -16.92 -10.16
CA SER A 238 6.37 -17.03 -10.57
C SER A 238 6.19 -17.62 -11.98
N GLN A 239 7.21 -17.54 -12.83
CA GLN A 239 7.14 -17.86 -14.27
C GLN A 239 6.06 -17.05 -15.02
N HIS A 240 5.63 -15.92 -14.43
CA HIS A 240 4.64 -15.02 -15.00
C HIS A 240 5.27 -13.67 -15.36
N GLU A 241 4.66 -12.99 -16.29
CA GLU A 241 5.01 -11.61 -16.58
C GLU A 241 4.52 -10.68 -15.48
N SER A 242 5.23 -9.62 -15.28
CA SER A 242 4.86 -8.54 -14.37
C SER A 242 4.76 -7.22 -15.13
N ILE A 243 3.94 -6.32 -14.62
CA ILE A 243 3.75 -4.99 -15.19
C ILE A 243 4.05 -3.91 -14.14
N PRO A 244 4.66 -2.77 -14.54
CA PRO A 244 4.90 -1.66 -13.64
C PRO A 244 3.57 -1.07 -13.15
N MET A 245 3.46 -0.88 -11.84
CA MET A 245 2.31 -0.24 -11.21
C MET A 245 2.54 1.25 -11.01
N PHE A 246 3.75 1.60 -10.68
CA PHE A 246 4.21 2.96 -10.47
C PHE A 246 5.68 3.09 -10.86
N TYR A 247 6.04 4.30 -11.20
CA TYR A 247 7.41 4.75 -11.37
C TYR A 247 7.70 5.83 -10.33
N LEU A 248 8.76 5.63 -9.56
CA LEU A 248 9.14 6.49 -8.44
C LEU A 248 10.55 7.01 -8.69
N PHE A 249 10.79 8.30 -8.39
CA PHE A 249 12.10 8.87 -8.57
C PHE A 249 12.40 10.05 -7.65
N ASP A 250 13.69 10.27 -7.41
CA ASP A 250 14.25 11.46 -6.77
C ASP A 250 14.93 12.35 -7.81
N THR A 251 14.96 13.62 -7.53
CA THR A 251 15.68 14.65 -8.30
C THR A 251 17.00 15.02 -7.63
N PRO A 252 18.01 15.49 -8.39
CA PRO A 252 19.31 15.81 -7.82
C PRO A 252 19.33 17.07 -6.96
N ASP A 253 18.41 18.01 -7.15
CA ASP A 253 18.33 19.26 -6.42
C ASP A 253 16.95 19.93 -6.56
N ASP A 254 16.66 20.95 -5.76
CA ASP A 254 15.40 21.71 -5.72
C ASP A 254 15.02 22.32 -7.10
N LYS A 255 16.01 22.67 -7.92
CA LYS A 255 15.76 23.23 -9.24
C LYS A 255 15.27 22.15 -10.21
N ALA A 256 15.87 20.97 -10.14
CA ALA A 256 15.43 19.81 -10.91
C ALA A 256 14.04 19.35 -10.44
N GLU A 257 13.79 19.38 -9.12
CA GLU A 257 12.46 19.08 -8.55
C GLU A 257 11.40 20.04 -9.13
N ALA A 258 11.63 21.36 -9.08
CA ALA A 258 10.69 22.32 -9.64
C ALA A 258 10.50 22.18 -11.17
N SER A 259 11.55 21.80 -11.89
CA SER A 259 11.45 21.52 -13.33
C SER A 259 10.65 20.28 -13.62
N ALA A 260 10.83 19.23 -12.83
CA ALA A 260 10.09 17.98 -12.91
C ALA A 260 8.61 18.20 -12.60
N GLU A 261 8.28 18.97 -11.55
CA GLU A 261 6.90 19.35 -11.19
C GLU A 261 6.18 20.01 -12.36
N ASN A 262 6.82 21.01 -12.99
CA ASN A 262 6.24 21.71 -14.16
C ASN A 262 6.05 20.77 -15.35
N TYR A 263 7.04 19.92 -15.63
CA TYR A 263 6.98 18.96 -16.73
C TYR A 263 5.86 17.93 -16.52
N LEU A 264 5.77 17.33 -15.32
CA LEU A 264 4.73 16.35 -15.00
C LEU A 264 3.34 16.96 -15.00
N THR A 265 3.20 18.21 -14.53
CA THR A 265 1.93 18.94 -14.59
C THR A 265 1.46 19.09 -16.04
N ASP A 266 2.36 19.49 -16.96
CA ASP A 266 2.01 19.64 -18.37
C ASP A 266 1.76 18.28 -19.05
N LEU A 267 2.60 17.31 -18.80
CA LEU A 267 2.52 15.95 -19.33
C LEU A 267 1.18 15.28 -18.97
N THR A 268 0.79 15.31 -17.72
CA THR A 268 -0.46 14.66 -17.24
C THR A 268 -1.71 15.46 -17.58
N ALA A 269 -1.59 16.76 -17.85
CA ALA A 269 -2.72 17.58 -18.30
C ALA A 269 -3.01 17.43 -19.79
N ASN A 270 -1.99 17.16 -20.62
CA ASN A 270 -2.10 17.23 -22.08
C ASN A 270 -1.78 15.89 -22.77
N ASP A 271 -0.56 15.37 -22.61
CA ASP A 271 -0.03 14.28 -23.44
C ASP A 271 -0.37 12.88 -22.89
N LEU A 272 -0.30 12.70 -21.56
CA LEU A 272 -0.52 11.43 -20.87
C LEU A 272 -1.59 11.60 -19.78
N SER A 273 -2.79 11.98 -20.16
CA SER A 273 -3.91 12.25 -19.22
C SER A 273 -4.42 11.03 -18.46
N GLU A 274 -4.03 9.83 -18.87
CA GLU A 274 -4.26 8.59 -18.15
C GLU A 274 -3.32 8.39 -16.96
N LEU A 275 -2.23 9.17 -16.89
CA LEU A 275 -1.32 9.19 -15.76
C LEU A 275 -1.68 10.29 -14.77
N MET A 276 -1.30 10.05 -13.54
CA MET A 276 -1.24 11.04 -12.45
C MET A 276 0.09 10.94 -11.74
N TYR A 277 0.46 11.99 -11.04
CA TYR A 277 1.59 11.96 -10.14
C TYR A 277 1.23 12.54 -8.78
N GLU A 278 1.97 12.11 -7.77
CA GLU A 278 2.03 12.74 -6.44
C GLU A 278 3.47 13.22 -6.24
N SER A 279 3.64 14.42 -5.71
CA SER A 279 4.96 14.95 -5.38
C SER A 279 5.09 15.21 -3.89
N LYS A 280 6.32 15.15 -3.39
CA LYS A 280 6.63 15.49 -2.02
C LYS A 280 6.28 16.94 -1.71
N ALA A 281 6.44 17.83 -2.70
CA ALA A 281 6.07 19.24 -2.59
C ALA A 281 4.55 19.43 -2.44
N THR A 282 3.75 18.70 -3.23
CA THR A 282 2.28 18.72 -3.12
C THR A 282 1.82 18.20 -1.76
N LEU A 283 2.36 17.06 -1.30
CA LEU A 283 2.04 16.50 0.02
C LEU A 283 2.39 17.46 1.16
N ARG A 284 3.51 18.20 1.03
CA ARG A 284 3.90 19.22 2.00
C ARG A 284 2.91 20.38 2.02
N ALA A 285 2.50 20.88 0.86
CA ALA A 285 1.54 21.95 0.74
C ALA A 285 0.16 21.54 1.32
N GLU A 286 -0.32 20.36 1.04
CA GLU A 286 -1.57 19.82 1.62
C GLU A 286 -1.51 19.74 3.14
N PHE A 287 -0.39 19.31 3.70
CA PHE A 287 -0.20 19.25 5.14
C PHE A 287 -0.17 20.64 5.78
N GLU A 288 0.50 21.61 5.15
CA GLU A 288 0.53 23.01 5.58
C GLU A 288 -0.86 23.65 5.55
N ASP A 289 -1.62 23.40 4.49
CA ASP A 289 -3.01 23.87 4.38
C ASP A 289 -3.89 23.28 5.47
N PHE A 290 -3.73 21.99 5.76
CA PHE A 290 -4.40 21.33 6.86
C PHE A 290 -4.06 21.95 8.22
N GLN A 291 -2.76 22.19 8.50
CA GLN A 291 -2.31 22.88 9.71
C GLN A 291 -2.92 24.29 9.82
N ASN A 292 -2.89 25.06 8.74
CA ASN A 292 -3.43 26.41 8.70
C ASN A 292 -4.93 26.42 8.96
N MET A 293 -5.68 25.49 8.42
CA MET A 293 -7.11 25.31 8.68
C MET A 293 -7.37 25.08 10.18
N PHE A 294 -6.60 24.19 10.83
CA PHE A 294 -6.74 23.94 12.27
C PHE A 294 -6.37 25.14 13.14
N LEU A 295 -5.31 25.88 12.75
CA LEU A 295 -4.92 27.12 13.45
C LEU A 295 -6.02 28.18 13.36
N LEU A 296 -6.64 28.32 12.19
CA LEU A 296 -7.75 29.27 11.99
C LEU A 296 -8.98 28.89 12.82
N LEU A 297 -9.41 27.62 12.77
CA LEU A 297 -10.55 27.12 13.55
C LEU A 297 -10.30 27.22 15.06
N GLY A 298 -9.11 26.82 15.50
CA GLY A 298 -8.73 26.91 16.90
C GLY A 298 -8.63 28.34 17.40
N GLY A 299 -8.08 29.23 16.57
CA GLY A 299 -8.02 30.68 16.84
C GLY A 299 -9.41 31.29 16.98
N LEU A 300 -10.33 30.96 16.08
CA LEU A 300 -11.73 31.40 16.14
C LEU A 300 -12.43 30.94 17.42
N LEU A 301 -12.27 29.67 17.78
CA LEU A 301 -12.82 29.11 19.01
C LEU A 301 -12.26 29.82 20.26
N CYS A 302 -10.96 30.05 20.30
CA CYS A 302 -10.33 30.80 21.40
C CYS A 302 -10.85 32.24 21.50
N ALA A 303 -11.07 32.91 20.38
CA ALA A 303 -11.62 34.25 20.33
C ALA A 303 -13.06 34.29 20.88
N ILE A 304 -13.91 33.32 20.49
CA ILE A 304 -15.31 33.19 20.99
C ILE A 304 -15.31 32.94 22.50
N ILE A 305 -14.51 32.01 23.00
CA ILE A 305 -14.41 31.69 24.43
C ILE A 305 -13.90 32.92 25.20
N GLY A 306 -12.90 33.63 24.66
CA GLY A 306 -12.38 34.86 25.24
C GLY A 306 -13.44 35.95 25.34
N LEU A 307 -14.24 36.16 24.27
CA LEU A 307 -15.35 37.11 24.27
C LEU A 307 -16.42 36.77 25.32
N VAL A 308 -16.82 35.50 25.40
CA VAL A 308 -17.77 35.02 26.43
C VAL A 308 -17.21 35.24 27.83
N GLY A 309 -15.91 34.99 28.04
CA GLY A 309 -15.24 35.24 29.31
C GLY A 309 -15.26 36.73 29.70
N VAL A 310 -14.97 37.65 28.78
CA VAL A 310 -15.01 39.10 28.99
C VAL A 310 -16.44 39.57 29.30
N LEU A 311 -17.44 39.06 28.58
CA LEU A 311 -18.85 39.41 28.83
C LEU A 311 -19.31 38.92 30.20
N ASN A 312 -18.98 37.73 30.58
CA ASN A 312 -19.30 37.16 31.91
C ASN A 312 -18.61 37.95 33.04
N PHE A 313 -17.35 38.33 32.85
CA PHE A 313 -16.63 39.17 33.81
C PHE A 313 -17.24 40.55 33.95
N SER A 314 -17.59 41.20 32.84
CA SER A 314 -18.25 42.49 32.82
C SER A 314 -19.62 42.47 33.52
N ASN A 315 -20.42 41.42 33.28
CA ASN A 315 -21.72 41.22 33.97
C ASN A 315 -21.54 41.01 35.48
N ALA A 316 -20.54 40.21 35.90
CA ALA A 316 -20.27 40.01 37.32
C ALA A 316 -19.80 41.28 38.02
N MET A 317 -19.00 42.13 37.37
CA MET A 317 -18.59 43.44 37.89
C MET A 317 -19.77 44.38 38.01
N MET A 318 -20.63 44.47 37.00
CA MET A 318 -21.84 45.32 37.07
C MET A 318 -22.79 44.95 38.19
N THR A 319 -23.03 43.66 38.38
CA THR A 319 -23.89 43.16 39.47
C THR A 319 -23.27 43.40 40.84
N GLY A 320 -21.95 43.33 40.99
CA GLY A 320 -21.27 43.60 42.25
C GLY A 320 -21.17 45.09 42.62
N ILE A 321 -21.33 46.01 41.65
CA ILE A 321 -21.38 47.46 41.90
C ILE A 321 -22.79 47.97 42.21
N LEU A 322 -23.83 47.24 41.77
CA LEU A 322 -25.23 47.62 41.96
C LEU A 322 -25.88 46.99 43.21
N SER A 323 -25.18 46.10 43.93
CA SER A 323 -25.56 45.53 45.21
C SER A 323 -24.87 46.21 46.36
#